data_ec0880f9ec31cf7fd8253ead4133a74b
#
_entry.id   ec0880f9ec31cf7fd8253ead4133a74b
#
_cell.length_a   1.000
_cell.length_b   1.000
_cell.length_c   1.000
_cell.angle_alpha   90.00
_cell.angle_beta   90.00
_cell.angle_gamma   90.00
#
_symmetry.space_group_name_H-M   'P 1'
#
loop_
_entity.id
_entity.type
_entity.pdbx_description
1 polymer ?
#
loop_
_entity_poly.entity_id
_entity_poly.type
_entity_poly.pdbx_seq_one_letter_code
_entity_poly.pdbx_strand_id
1 'polypeptide(L)'
;MKRRELIRLLVGAAAGAWAFPASTQQRPRIGILHSGFPKRTAIHLLFEALGKLGYGDTDIDLLSGEGDPVRLKSLVNQFGARRPVVIIAITTPAAIALKEATLKIPVVFAFVSDPVGLGIVESFAHPSGDFTGVAYSEAGIGGKWLELLVDAIAGMTRVAVLWSASKASIARLESIRTSAATRGIEIFSRKLSGLEDLASAFDDAARAKAQAAIFMTDNTMFGHRKLVAELALTHSLPTIHSFRLEVQDGSLMSYGPTDDEILRRVAALADKILRGARPSELPVEYPTKFELIINLKTAKALGLTIPESFLLRADQVIE
;
A
#
# COMPACT_ATOMS: atom_id res chain seq x y z
N MET A 1 -42.16 -2.61 -79.52
CA MET A 1 -41.34 -3.23 -78.47
C MET A 1 -41.42 -2.36 -77.22
N LYS A 2 -41.86 -2.98 -76.16
CA LYS A 2 -42.43 -2.27 -74.98
C LYS A 2 -41.41 -1.90 -73.92
N ARG A 3 -41.40 -0.65 -73.51
CA ARG A 3 -40.54 -0.03 -72.47
C ARG A 3 -40.55 -0.67 -71.07
N ARG A 4 -41.00 -1.92 -70.95
CA ARG A 4 -41.24 -2.56 -69.66
C ARG A 4 -40.22 -3.63 -69.21
N GLU A 5 -39.23 -3.96 -70.05
CA GLU A 5 -38.24 -4.98 -69.71
C GLU A 5 -36.88 -4.45 -69.26
N LEU A 6 -36.66 -3.12 -69.34
CA LEU A 6 -35.36 -2.52 -68.95
C LEU A 6 -35.29 -2.08 -67.47
N ILE A 7 -36.36 -2.30 -66.70
CA ILE A 7 -36.41 -1.88 -65.25
C ILE A 7 -36.22 -3.09 -64.28
N ARG A 8 -36.14 -4.34 -64.84
CA ARG A 8 -35.98 -5.53 -63.98
C ARG A 8 -34.55 -6.01 -63.79
N LEU A 9 -33.54 -5.34 -64.32
CA LEU A 9 -32.14 -5.76 -64.25
C LEU A 9 -31.23 -4.86 -63.39
N LEU A 10 -31.81 -3.88 -62.63
CA LEU A 10 -31.04 -2.95 -61.77
C LEU A 10 -31.42 -2.98 -60.27
N VAL A 11 -32.09 -4.05 -59.79
CA VAL A 11 -32.44 -4.22 -58.39
C VAL A 11 -31.86 -5.53 -57.83
N GLY A 12 -30.64 -5.84 -58.19
CA GLY A 12 -30.00 -7.08 -57.80
C GLY A 12 -28.54 -6.97 -57.38
N ALA A 13 -28.05 -5.80 -56.96
CA ALA A 13 -26.64 -5.70 -56.54
C ALA A 13 -26.41 -4.48 -55.66
N ALA A 14 -26.77 -4.52 -54.39
CA ALA A 14 -26.16 -3.67 -53.34
C ALA A 14 -26.71 -4.03 -51.96
N ALA A 15 -26.66 -5.30 -51.56
CA ALA A 15 -26.69 -5.66 -50.15
C ALA A 15 -25.36 -6.40 -49.84
N GLY A 16 -24.25 -5.82 -50.26
CA GLY A 16 -22.95 -6.11 -49.67
C GLY A 16 -23.00 -5.56 -48.26
N ALA A 17 -23.42 -6.38 -47.30
CA ALA A 17 -23.18 -6.11 -45.91
C ALA A 17 -21.68 -5.91 -45.75
N TRP A 18 -21.28 -4.68 -45.60
CA TRP A 18 -19.96 -4.34 -45.04
C TRP A 18 -19.99 -4.89 -43.61
N ALA A 19 -19.69 -6.18 -43.49
CA ALA A 19 -19.23 -6.72 -42.21
C ALA A 19 -17.92 -5.97 -41.92
N PHE A 20 -18.04 -4.86 -41.22
CA PHE A 20 -16.90 -4.34 -40.49
C PHE A 20 -16.39 -5.54 -39.67
N PRO A 21 -15.14 -5.97 -39.83
CA PRO A 21 -14.59 -6.91 -38.90
C PRO A 21 -14.82 -6.26 -37.52
N ALA A 22 -15.63 -6.86 -36.69
CA ALA A 22 -15.61 -6.57 -35.28
C ALA A 22 -14.14 -6.73 -34.90
N SER A 23 -13.40 -5.58 -34.86
CA SER A 23 -12.08 -5.58 -34.28
C SER A 23 -12.32 -6.16 -32.89
N THR A 24 -11.85 -7.36 -32.65
CA THR A 24 -11.69 -7.91 -31.33
C THR A 24 -10.74 -6.92 -30.67
N GLN A 25 -11.32 -5.88 -30.08
CA GLN A 25 -10.59 -4.88 -29.33
C GLN A 25 -9.94 -5.68 -28.22
N GLN A 26 -8.66 -5.95 -28.40
CA GLN A 26 -7.88 -6.74 -27.47
C GLN A 26 -8.01 -6.03 -26.13
N ARG A 27 -8.67 -6.69 -25.17
CA ARG A 27 -8.95 -6.06 -23.87
C ARG A 27 -7.64 -5.55 -23.28
N PRO A 28 -7.63 -4.37 -22.67
CA PRO A 28 -6.41 -3.84 -22.09
C PRO A 28 -5.88 -4.82 -21.04
N ARG A 29 -4.58 -5.05 -21.05
CA ARG A 29 -3.91 -5.96 -20.13
C ARG A 29 -3.31 -5.16 -18.99
N ILE A 30 -3.70 -5.53 -17.75
CA ILE A 30 -3.21 -4.94 -16.50
C ILE A 30 -2.24 -5.94 -15.86
N GLY A 31 -0.98 -5.54 -15.68
CA GLY A 31 -0.04 -6.28 -14.84
C GLY A 31 -0.13 -5.81 -13.39
N ILE A 32 -0.08 -6.73 -12.43
CA ILE A 32 0.05 -6.39 -11.01
C ILE A 32 1.31 -7.09 -10.49
N LEU A 33 2.27 -6.32 -10.00
CA LEU A 33 3.47 -6.83 -9.35
C LEU A 33 3.38 -6.58 -7.83
N HIS A 34 3.33 -7.65 -7.06
CA HIS A 34 3.34 -7.59 -5.60
C HIS A 34 4.65 -8.16 -5.05
N SER A 35 5.37 -7.42 -4.18
CA SER A 35 6.64 -7.92 -3.66
C SER A 35 6.49 -9.05 -2.64
N GLY A 36 5.43 -9.06 -1.83
CA GLY A 36 5.16 -10.05 -0.79
C GLY A 36 4.05 -11.03 -1.20
N PHE A 37 3.19 -11.37 -0.23
CA PHE A 37 2.12 -12.37 -0.36
C PHE A 37 0.75 -11.69 -0.55
N PRO A 38 0.20 -11.63 -1.76
CA PRO A 38 -1.07 -10.93 -2.03
C PRO A 38 -2.23 -11.41 -1.16
N LYS A 39 -2.35 -12.72 -0.94
CA LYS A 39 -3.42 -13.32 -0.10
C LYS A 39 -3.40 -12.88 1.37
N ARG A 40 -2.30 -12.27 1.83
CA ARG A 40 -2.13 -11.75 3.19
C ARG A 40 -2.33 -10.25 3.29
N THR A 41 -2.83 -9.62 2.22
CA THR A 41 -3.03 -8.17 2.09
C THR A 41 -4.45 -7.86 1.64
N ALA A 42 -4.81 -6.59 1.61
CA ALA A 42 -6.13 -6.13 1.15
C ALA A 42 -6.25 -6.04 -0.39
N ILE A 43 -5.46 -6.81 -1.16
CA ILE A 43 -5.41 -6.71 -2.62
C ILE A 43 -6.77 -6.95 -3.31
N HIS A 44 -7.69 -7.68 -2.67
CA HIS A 44 -9.05 -7.87 -3.17
C HIS A 44 -9.78 -6.54 -3.41
N LEU A 45 -9.50 -5.50 -2.61
CA LEU A 45 -10.07 -4.16 -2.79
C LEU A 45 -9.62 -3.52 -4.12
N LEU A 46 -8.41 -3.83 -4.61
CA LEU A 46 -7.97 -3.39 -5.93
C LEU A 46 -8.77 -4.05 -7.05
N PHE A 47 -9.01 -5.36 -6.95
CA PHE A 47 -9.83 -6.07 -7.93
C PHE A 47 -11.27 -5.55 -7.94
N GLU A 48 -11.86 -5.28 -6.77
CA GLU A 48 -13.18 -4.68 -6.65
C GLU A 48 -13.22 -3.28 -7.27
N ALA A 49 -12.19 -2.45 -7.02
CA ALA A 49 -12.10 -1.11 -7.57
C ALA A 49 -11.96 -1.12 -9.11
N LEU A 50 -11.13 -2.01 -9.65
CA LEU A 50 -10.98 -2.20 -11.09
C LEU A 50 -12.29 -2.73 -11.71
N GLY A 51 -12.96 -3.67 -11.04
CA GLY A 51 -14.26 -4.19 -11.46
C GLY A 51 -15.33 -3.12 -11.56
N LYS A 52 -15.40 -2.20 -10.57
CA LYS A 52 -16.33 -1.03 -10.60
C LYS A 52 -16.05 -0.06 -11.75
N LEU A 53 -14.81 -0.02 -12.27
CA LEU A 53 -14.43 0.76 -13.44
C LEU A 53 -14.62 0.02 -14.76
N GLY A 54 -15.16 -1.21 -14.73
CA GLY A 54 -15.46 -2.02 -15.91
C GLY A 54 -14.31 -2.97 -16.34
N TYR A 55 -13.28 -3.15 -15.52
CA TYR A 55 -12.14 -4.04 -15.81
C TYR A 55 -12.24 -5.42 -15.15
N GLY A 56 -13.39 -5.79 -14.58
CA GLY A 56 -13.58 -7.06 -13.88
C GLY A 56 -13.30 -8.31 -14.72
N ASP A 57 -13.63 -8.27 -16.01
CA ASP A 57 -13.35 -9.33 -16.99
C ASP A 57 -12.04 -9.13 -17.75
N THR A 58 -11.21 -8.19 -17.36
CA THR A 58 -9.95 -7.86 -18.00
C THR A 58 -8.93 -8.96 -17.69
N ASP A 59 -8.06 -9.26 -18.65
CA ASP A 59 -6.92 -10.14 -18.44
C ASP A 59 -5.90 -9.46 -17.50
N ILE A 60 -5.95 -9.82 -16.21
CA ILE A 60 -5.08 -9.29 -15.16
C ILE A 60 -4.02 -10.32 -14.82
N ASP A 61 -2.77 -9.96 -15.05
CA ASP A 61 -1.61 -10.76 -14.65
C ASP A 61 -1.14 -10.35 -13.25
N LEU A 62 -1.49 -11.14 -12.23
CA LEU A 62 -0.95 -10.94 -10.87
C LEU A 62 0.30 -11.79 -10.66
N LEU A 63 1.44 -11.15 -10.49
CA LEU A 63 2.72 -11.78 -10.19
C LEU A 63 3.17 -11.41 -8.77
N SER A 64 3.64 -12.41 -8.01
CA SER A 64 4.07 -12.25 -6.62
C SER A 64 5.51 -12.68 -6.40
N GLY A 65 6.31 -11.78 -5.82
CA GLY A 65 7.70 -12.07 -5.41
C GLY A 65 7.79 -12.91 -4.15
N GLU A 66 6.70 -13.03 -3.37
CA GLU A 66 6.63 -13.81 -2.11
C GLU A 66 7.72 -13.47 -1.09
N GLY A 67 8.20 -12.21 -1.12
CA GLY A 67 9.25 -11.72 -0.24
C GLY A 67 10.68 -11.99 -0.75
N ASP A 68 10.83 -12.68 -1.88
CA ASP A 68 12.14 -12.98 -2.48
C ASP A 68 12.52 -11.91 -3.54
N PRO A 69 13.60 -11.13 -3.31
CA PRO A 69 14.07 -10.11 -4.26
C PRO A 69 14.54 -10.69 -5.60
N VAL A 70 15.11 -11.90 -5.61
CA VAL A 70 15.60 -12.54 -6.85
C VAL A 70 14.43 -12.95 -7.72
N ARG A 71 13.42 -13.59 -7.10
CA ARG A 71 12.14 -13.91 -7.75
C ARG A 71 11.48 -12.65 -8.30
N LEU A 72 11.41 -11.57 -7.52
CA LEU A 72 10.80 -10.31 -7.92
C LEU A 72 11.42 -9.76 -9.22
N LYS A 73 12.75 -9.74 -9.33
CA LYS A 73 13.46 -9.34 -10.57
C LYS A 73 13.12 -10.23 -11.76
N SER A 74 13.05 -11.55 -11.56
CA SER A 74 12.65 -12.49 -12.61
C SER A 74 11.24 -12.22 -13.14
N LEU A 75 10.29 -11.89 -12.26
CA LEU A 75 8.91 -11.57 -12.61
C LEU A 75 8.79 -10.28 -13.42
N VAL A 76 9.61 -9.28 -13.13
CA VAL A 76 9.67 -8.04 -13.93
C VAL A 76 10.00 -8.31 -15.40
N ASN A 77 10.93 -9.24 -15.68
CA ASN A 77 11.27 -9.63 -17.05
C ASN A 77 10.08 -10.27 -17.78
N GLN A 78 9.19 -10.98 -17.07
CA GLN A 78 7.98 -11.55 -17.67
C GLN A 78 7.02 -10.46 -18.17
N PHE A 79 6.91 -9.31 -17.47
CA PHE A 79 6.13 -8.17 -17.97
C PHE A 79 6.74 -7.57 -19.23
N GLY A 80 8.05 -7.57 -19.39
CA GLY A 80 8.72 -7.17 -20.63
C GLY A 80 8.29 -8.01 -21.84
N ALA A 81 8.07 -9.32 -21.64
CA ALA A 81 7.58 -10.23 -22.67
C ALA A 81 6.06 -10.10 -22.90
N ARG A 82 5.27 -9.97 -21.83
CA ARG A 82 3.80 -9.92 -21.89
C ARG A 82 3.25 -8.56 -22.32
N ARG A 83 4.00 -7.48 -22.10
CA ARG A 83 3.70 -6.10 -22.45
C ARG A 83 2.28 -5.65 -22.04
N PRO A 84 1.93 -5.64 -20.75
CA PRO A 84 0.69 -5.05 -20.31
C PRO A 84 0.65 -3.55 -20.66
N VAL A 85 -0.54 -2.98 -20.77
CA VAL A 85 -0.71 -1.54 -21.05
C VAL A 85 -0.29 -0.68 -19.85
N VAL A 86 -0.53 -1.22 -18.63
CA VAL A 86 -0.15 -0.58 -17.37
C VAL A 86 0.26 -1.65 -16.36
N ILE A 87 1.24 -1.35 -15.50
CA ILE A 87 1.62 -2.20 -14.37
C ILE A 87 1.26 -1.47 -13.08
N ILE A 88 0.56 -2.16 -12.19
CA ILE A 88 0.32 -1.71 -10.82
C ILE A 88 1.39 -2.34 -9.93
N ALA A 89 2.25 -1.50 -9.36
CA ALA A 89 3.32 -1.91 -8.45
C ALA A 89 2.85 -1.80 -7.00
N ILE A 90 2.64 -2.93 -6.33
CA ILE A 90 2.23 -2.96 -4.92
C ILE A 90 3.47 -3.08 -4.05
N THR A 91 3.73 -2.04 -3.27
CA THR A 91 4.84 -1.85 -2.35
C THR A 91 6.13 -1.28 -2.96
N THR A 92 6.98 -0.72 -2.10
CA THR A 92 8.26 -0.10 -2.48
C THR A 92 9.20 -1.04 -3.25
N PRO A 93 9.46 -2.30 -2.86
CA PRO A 93 10.35 -3.19 -3.62
C PRO A 93 9.85 -3.48 -5.03
N ALA A 94 8.53 -3.61 -5.25
CA ALA A 94 7.97 -3.82 -6.58
C ALA A 94 8.18 -2.60 -7.48
N ALA A 95 7.97 -1.39 -6.95
CA ALA A 95 8.19 -0.15 -7.69
C ALA A 95 9.67 0.06 -8.05
N ILE A 96 10.60 -0.23 -7.12
CA ILE A 96 12.04 -0.16 -7.36
C ILE A 96 12.45 -1.15 -8.46
N ALA A 97 12.01 -2.41 -8.36
CA ALA A 97 12.37 -3.44 -9.34
C ALA A 97 11.92 -3.08 -10.77
N LEU A 98 10.72 -2.49 -10.90
CA LEU A 98 10.23 -1.99 -12.20
C LEU A 98 11.00 -0.76 -12.68
N LYS A 99 11.40 0.14 -11.77
CA LYS A 99 12.21 1.32 -12.12
C LYS A 99 13.59 0.93 -12.64
N GLU A 100 14.24 -0.03 -11.99
CA GLU A 100 15.55 -0.55 -12.40
C GLU A 100 15.49 -1.25 -13.77
N ALA A 101 14.39 -1.91 -14.10
CA ALA A 101 14.23 -2.66 -15.34
C ALA A 101 13.97 -1.80 -16.58
N THR A 102 13.61 -0.52 -16.44
CA THR A 102 13.41 0.44 -17.54
C THR A 102 12.51 -0.04 -18.69
N LEU A 103 11.41 -0.74 -18.36
CA LEU A 103 10.57 -1.46 -19.34
C LEU A 103 9.80 -0.54 -20.31
N LYS A 104 9.75 0.77 -20.12
CA LYS A 104 8.92 1.70 -20.91
C LYS A 104 7.43 1.31 -20.95
N ILE A 105 6.93 0.79 -19.84
CA ILE A 105 5.53 0.49 -19.59
C ILE A 105 5.07 1.42 -18.49
N PRO A 106 3.90 2.08 -18.63
CA PRO A 106 3.31 2.87 -17.57
C PRO A 106 3.19 2.11 -16.25
N VAL A 107 3.57 2.72 -15.13
CA VAL A 107 3.51 2.13 -13.80
C VAL A 107 2.72 3.02 -12.86
N VAL A 108 1.74 2.43 -12.17
CA VAL A 108 1.03 3.04 -11.06
C VAL A 108 1.45 2.33 -9.77
N PHE A 109 2.13 3.03 -8.88
CA PHE A 109 2.55 2.43 -7.62
C PHE A 109 1.54 2.66 -6.49
N ALA A 110 1.51 1.71 -5.54
CA ALA A 110 0.78 1.78 -4.28
C ALA A 110 1.71 1.46 -3.10
N PHE A 111 1.44 2.05 -1.94
CA PHE A 111 2.18 1.78 -0.69
C PHE A 111 3.69 2.05 -0.78
N VAL A 112 4.08 3.08 -1.53
CA VAL A 112 5.46 3.56 -1.60
C VAL A 112 5.64 4.73 -0.64
N SER A 113 6.55 4.61 0.32
CA SER A 113 6.67 5.58 1.41
C SER A 113 7.40 6.86 1.02
N ASP A 114 8.35 6.81 0.09
CA ASP A 114 9.18 7.97 -0.32
C ASP A 114 9.56 7.85 -1.81
N PRO A 115 8.60 8.05 -2.71
CA PRO A 115 8.86 7.85 -4.14
C PRO A 115 9.87 8.83 -4.74
N VAL A 116 9.99 10.05 -4.18
CA VAL A 116 10.97 11.06 -4.62
C VAL A 116 12.35 10.74 -4.07
N GLY A 117 12.47 10.49 -2.77
CA GLY A 117 13.76 10.16 -2.15
C GLY A 117 14.38 8.85 -2.66
N LEU A 118 13.53 7.94 -3.18
CA LEU A 118 13.96 6.70 -3.85
C LEU A 118 14.24 6.88 -5.35
N GLY A 119 14.03 8.07 -5.91
CA GLY A 119 14.24 8.35 -7.33
C GLY A 119 13.25 7.64 -8.27
N ILE A 120 12.10 7.16 -7.74
CA ILE A 120 11.04 6.55 -8.55
C ILE A 120 10.38 7.62 -9.42
N VAL A 121 10.11 8.79 -8.84
CA VAL A 121 9.58 9.99 -9.51
C VAL A 121 10.44 11.20 -9.15
N GLU A 122 10.40 12.25 -9.98
CA GLU A 122 11.16 13.49 -9.73
C GLU A 122 10.48 14.36 -8.65
N SER A 123 9.17 14.49 -8.72
CA SER A 123 8.38 15.23 -7.74
C SER A 123 6.95 14.67 -7.66
N PHE A 124 6.19 15.08 -6.65
CA PHE A 124 4.78 14.71 -6.53
C PHE A 124 3.91 15.39 -7.61
N ALA A 125 4.14 16.68 -7.87
CA ALA A 125 3.36 17.43 -8.84
C ALA A 125 3.67 17.04 -10.29
N HIS A 126 4.94 16.73 -10.56
CA HIS A 126 5.44 16.38 -11.89
C HIS A 126 6.30 15.11 -11.76
N PRO A 127 5.67 13.92 -11.78
CA PRO A 127 6.41 12.68 -11.54
C PRO A 127 7.44 12.34 -12.60
N SER A 128 7.28 12.86 -13.83
CA SER A 128 8.10 12.59 -15.03
C SER A 128 8.26 11.09 -15.38
N GLY A 129 8.55 10.78 -16.64
CA GLY A 129 8.72 9.39 -17.09
C GLY A 129 7.46 8.55 -17.05
N ASP A 130 7.64 7.25 -16.75
CA ASP A 130 6.60 6.24 -16.88
C ASP A 130 5.92 5.87 -15.54
N PHE A 131 6.18 6.61 -14.45
CA PHE A 131 5.70 6.31 -13.11
C PHE A 131 4.77 7.39 -12.57
N THR A 132 3.68 6.99 -11.94
CA THR A 132 2.82 7.76 -11.03
C THR A 132 2.27 6.83 -9.96
N GLY A 133 1.47 7.32 -9.03
CA GLY A 133 0.83 6.45 -8.06
C GLY A 133 0.31 7.15 -6.81
N VAL A 134 0.07 6.36 -5.78
CA VAL A 134 -0.37 6.84 -4.46
C VAL A 134 0.71 6.49 -3.45
N ALA A 135 1.31 7.53 -2.85
CA ALA A 135 2.28 7.37 -1.79
C ALA A 135 1.59 6.88 -0.50
N TYR A 136 2.36 6.23 0.39
CA TYR A 136 1.74 5.62 1.56
C TYR A 136 1.44 6.63 2.66
N SER A 137 2.41 7.42 3.10
CA SER A 137 2.22 8.34 4.21
C SER A 137 3.28 9.43 4.25
N GLU A 138 2.95 10.53 4.93
CA GLU A 138 3.87 11.61 5.22
C GLU A 138 4.81 11.30 6.40
N ALA A 139 5.95 11.97 6.46
CA ALA A 139 6.92 11.83 7.55
C ALA A 139 6.32 12.20 8.93
N GLY A 140 5.39 13.15 8.97
CA GLY A 140 4.74 13.67 10.19
C GLY A 140 3.88 12.65 10.96
N ILE A 141 3.48 11.54 10.34
CA ILE A 141 2.63 10.53 10.98
C ILE A 141 3.26 9.95 12.26
N GLY A 142 4.60 9.92 12.35
CA GLY A 142 5.29 9.40 13.53
C GLY A 142 4.95 10.14 14.81
N GLY A 143 4.88 11.48 14.77
CA GLY A 143 4.45 12.29 15.90
C GLY A 143 3.02 11.99 16.34
N LYS A 144 2.12 11.69 15.38
CA LYS A 144 0.73 11.31 15.65
C LYS A 144 0.63 9.94 16.33
N TRP A 145 1.46 8.98 15.96
CA TRP A 145 1.51 7.70 16.67
C TRP A 145 1.88 7.85 18.14
N LEU A 146 2.88 8.71 18.45
CA LEU A 146 3.25 8.98 19.83
C LEU A 146 2.11 9.65 20.60
N GLU A 147 1.46 10.66 20.00
CA GLU A 147 0.31 11.35 20.61
C GLU A 147 -0.78 10.34 20.99
N LEU A 148 -1.15 9.46 20.05
CA LEU A 148 -2.18 8.44 20.27
C LEU A 148 -1.81 7.46 21.40
N LEU A 149 -0.54 7.05 21.49
CA LEU A 149 -0.09 6.20 22.60
C LEU A 149 -0.17 6.93 23.95
N VAL A 150 0.24 8.19 24.01
CA VAL A 150 0.17 8.99 25.25
C VAL A 150 -1.29 9.18 25.70
N ASP A 151 -2.20 9.40 24.76
CA ASP A 151 -3.63 9.55 25.04
C ASP A 151 -4.29 8.24 25.50
N ALA A 152 -3.80 7.09 24.95
CA ALA A 152 -4.34 5.77 25.28
C ALA A 152 -3.80 5.18 26.59
N ILE A 153 -2.55 5.54 26.98
CA ILE A 153 -1.83 4.91 28.11
C ILE A 153 -1.49 5.97 29.15
N ALA A 154 -2.29 6.02 30.20
CA ALA A 154 -2.11 7.01 31.26
C ALA A 154 -0.73 6.90 31.93
N GLY A 155 -0.07 8.03 32.15
CA GLY A 155 1.21 8.09 32.83
C GLY A 155 2.39 7.55 32.04
N MET A 156 2.27 7.41 30.71
CA MET A 156 3.40 7.01 29.88
C MET A 156 4.51 8.06 29.91
N THR A 157 5.73 7.62 30.23
CA THR A 157 6.93 8.46 30.27
C THR A 157 8.04 7.96 29.35
N ARG A 158 7.95 6.70 28.87
CA ARG A 158 8.96 6.11 28.00
C ARG A 158 8.33 5.23 26.93
N VAL A 159 8.77 5.42 25.69
CA VAL A 159 8.32 4.66 24.52
C VAL A 159 9.52 4.03 23.80
N ALA A 160 9.36 2.78 23.34
CA ALA A 160 10.28 2.18 22.39
C ALA A 160 9.89 2.58 20.96
N VAL A 161 10.89 2.78 20.11
CA VAL A 161 10.73 2.94 18.66
C VAL A 161 11.53 1.84 17.98
N LEU A 162 10.82 0.86 17.40
CA LEU A 162 11.41 -0.27 16.68
C LEU A 162 11.27 -0.01 15.19
N TRP A 163 12.39 0.07 14.47
CA TRP A 163 12.38 0.59 13.09
C TRP A 163 13.45 -0.02 12.20
N SER A 164 13.15 -0.18 10.91
CA SER A 164 14.11 -0.58 9.88
C SER A 164 14.73 0.63 9.18
N ALA A 165 15.98 0.50 8.72
CA ALA A 165 16.72 1.61 8.12
C ALA A 165 16.22 1.95 6.71
N SER A 166 15.31 2.90 6.61
CA SER A 166 14.91 3.55 5.36
C SER A 166 14.89 5.07 5.55
N LYS A 167 14.99 5.84 4.47
CA LYS A 167 14.85 7.31 4.54
C LYS A 167 13.52 7.71 5.19
N ALA A 168 12.44 7.04 4.84
CA ALA A 168 11.11 7.27 5.39
C ALA A 168 11.05 6.98 6.91
N SER A 169 11.68 5.89 7.37
CA SER A 169 11.74 5.56 8.80
C SER A 169 12.56 6.57 9.59
N ILE A 170 13.67 7.06 9.03
CA ILE A 170 14.48 8.12 9.65
C ILE A 170 13.67 9.39 9.82
N ALA A 171 12.97 9.84 8.77
CA ALA A 171 12.14 11.05 8.84
C ALA A 171 10.99 10.92 9.87
N ARG A 172 10.37 9.74 9.96
CA ARG A 172 9.34 9.46 10.98
C ARG A 172 9.93 9.44 12.39
N LEU A 173 11.13 8.86 12.57
CA LEU A 173 11.83 8.86 13.86
C LEU A 173 12.10 10.28 14.33
N GLU A 174 12.53 11.20 13.45
CA GLU A 174 12.71 12.62 13.80
C GLU A 174 11.37 13.29 14.20
N SER A 175 10.29 12.98 13.50
CA SER A 175 8.95 13.45 13.88
C SER A 175 8.53 12.95 15.28
N ILE A 176 8.84 11.67 15.61
CA ILE A 176 8.59 11.10 16.94
C ILE A 176 9.45 11.83 17.99
N ARG A 177 10.74 12.04 17.71
CA ARG A 177 11.66 12.75 18.63
C ARG A 177 11.18 14.16 18.96
N THR A 178 10.75 14.90 17.93
CA THR A 178 10.20 16.25 18.11
C THR A 178 8.94 16.20 18.99
N SER A 179 8.02 15.27 18.73
CA SER A 179 6.79 15.11 19.52
C SER A 179 7.09 14.66 20.95
N ALA A 180 8.08 13.79 21.15
CA ALA A 180 8.49 13.29 22.46
C ALA A 180 9.11 14.41 23.32
N ALA A 181 9.97 15.23 22.74
CA ALA A 181 10.60 16.36 23.43
C ALA A 181 9.57 17.34 23.99
N THR A 182 8.52 17.66 23.24
CA THR A 182 7.45 18.57 23.69
C THR A 182 6.57 17.98 24.78
N ARG A 183 6.54 16.65 24.96
CA ARG A 183 5.73 15.92 25.93
C ARG A 183 6.52 15.35 27.12
N GLY A 184 7.84 15.52 27.14
CA GLY A 184 8.69 14.95 28.17
C GLY A 184 8.75 13.41 28.14
N ILE A 185 8.56 12.80 26.96
CA ILE A 185 8.60 11.36 26.77
C ILE A 185 10.01 10.92 26.40
N GLU A 186 10.55 9.97 27.12
CA GLU A 186 11.85 9.36 26.83
C GLU A 186 11.72 8.30 25.71
N ILE A 187 12.66 8.33 24.76
CA ILE A 187 12.68 7.39 23.63
C ILE A 187 13.79 6.38 23.81
N PHE A 188 13.43 5.09 23.80
CA PHE A 188 14.34 3.99 23.50
C PHE A 188 14.24 3.64 22.02
N SER A 189 15.31 3.83 21.24
CA SER A 189 15.30 3.60 19.79
C SER A 189 16.15 2.38 19.43
N ARG A 190 15.54 1.38 18.77
CA ARG A 190 16.21 0.17 18.32
C ARG A 190 16.00 -0.03 16.82
N LYS A 191 17.09 0.00 16.07
CA LYS A 191 17.11 -0.32 14.64
C LYS A 191 17.07 -1.84 14.47
N LEU A 192 16.25 -2.29 13.51
CA LEU A 192 16.10 -3.68 13.09
C LEU A 192 16.80 -3.88 11.75
N SER A 193 17.60 -4.92 11.61
CA SER A 193 18.26 -5.30 10.36
C SER A 193 17.52 -6.42 9.63
N GLY A 194 16.75 -7.23 10.36
CA GLY A 194 15.94 -8.32 9.83
C GLY A 194 15.05 -8.95 10.89
N LEU A 195 14.45 -10.09 10.54
CA LEU A 195 13.54 -10.83 11.45
C LEU A 195 14.27 -11.38 12.67
N GLU A 196 15.56 -11.68 12.52
CA GLU A 196 16.45 -12.18 13.58
C GLU A 196 16.58 -11.20 14.74
N ASP A 197 16.38 -9.91 14.50
CA ASP A 197 16.46 -8.87 15.53
C ASP A 197 15.17 -8.74 16.35
N LEU A 198 14.03 -9.31 15.90
CA LEU A 198 12.74 -9.05 16.52
C LEU A 198 12.71 -9.42 18.01
N ALA A 199 13.05 -10.65 18.36
CA ALA A 199 12.98 -11.09 19.75
C ALA A 199 13.89 -10.24 20.66
N SER A 200 15.14 -10.03 20.24
CA SER A 200 16.09 -9.20 21.00
C SER A 200 15.65 -7.73 21.12
N ALA A 201 14.97 -7.20 20.11
CA ALA A 201 14.49 -5.82 20.16
C ALA A 201 13.34 -5.62 21.17
N PHE A 202 12.46 -6.62 21.32
CA PHE A 202 11.43 -6.60 22.36
C PHE A 202 12.03 -6.80 23.75
N ASP A 203 13.04 -7.70 23.91
CA ASP A 203 13.81 -7.84 25.14
C ASP A 203 14.50 -6.53 25.54
N ASP A 204 15.14 -5.86 24.58
CA ASP A 204 15.83 -4.58 24.81
C ASP A 204 14.82 -3.47 25.22
N ALA A 205 13.66 -3.40 24.58
CA ALA A 205 12.59 -2.45 24.91
C ALA A 205 12.08 -2.69 26.35
N ALA A 206 11.88 -3.96 26.74
CA ALA A 206 11.47 -4.33 28.09
C ALA A 206 12.54 -3.97 29.14
N ARG A 207 13.82 -4.27 28.86
CA ARG A 207 14.95 -3.88 29.73
C ARG A 207 15.06 -2.37 29.88
N ALA A 208 14.78 -1.62 28.81
CA ALA A 208 14.71 -0.18 28.83
C ALA A 208 13.48 0.37 29.59
N LYS A 209 12.60 -0.53 30.08
CA LYS A 209 11.34 -0.17 30.78
C LYS A 209 10.43 0.70 29.91
N ALA A 210 10.38 0.45 28.60
CA ALA A 210 9.41 1.08 27.72
C ALA A 210 7.99 0.61 28.10
N GLN A 211 7.06 1.55 28.12
CA GLN A 211 5.66 1.29 28.50
C GLN A 211 4.77 1.02 27.27
N ALA A 212 5.29 1.36 26.09
CA ALA A 212 4.68 1.07 24.78
C ALA A 212 5.75 1.05 23.69
N ALA A 213 5.39 0.58 22.50
CA ALA A 213 6.26 0.66 21.34
C ALA A 213 5.56 1.21 20.09
N ILE A 214 6.27 2.07 19.38
CA ILE A 214 5.95 2.43 17.99
C ILE A 214 6.72 1.46 17.11
N PHE A 215 6.00 0.62 16.36
CA PHE A 215 6.61 -0.35 15.47
C PHE A 215 6.50 0.13 14.03
N MET A 216 7.61 0.54 13.44
CA MET A 216 7.66 1.01 12.05
C MET A 216 7.80 -0.18 11.10
N THR A 217 6.68 -0.68 10.66
CA THR A 217 6.57 -1.87 9.81
C THR A 217 7.16 -1.63 8.43
N ASP A 218 8.00 -2.54 7.97
CA ASP A 218 8.40 -2.71 6.58
C ASP A 218 7.71 -3.94 5.95
N ASN A 219 7.97 -4.20 4.67
CA ASN A 219 7.32 -5.31 3.97
C ASN A 219 7.64 -6.68 4.56
N THR A 220 8.86 -6.88 5.06
CA THR A 220 9.29 -8.15 5.68
C THR A 220 8.57 -8.34 7.00
N MET A 221 8.60 -7.32 7.87
CA MET A 221 7.91 -7.32 9.16
C MET A 221 6.41 -7.47 9.00
N PHE A 222 5.80 -6.82 8.01
CA PHE A 222 4.37 -6.97 7.71
C PHE A 222 3.96 -8.42 7.40
N GLY A 223 4.81 -9.16 6.70
CA GLY A 223 4.61 -10.59 6.45
C GLY A 223 4.61 -11.44 7.72
N HIS A 224 5.25 -10.94 8.79
CA HIS A 224 5.43 -11.63 10.09
C HIS A 224 4.69 -10.91 11.24
N ARG A 225 3.69 -10.09 10.94
CA ARG A 225 2.96 -9.27 11.92
C ARG A 225 2.33 -10.06 13.08
N LYS A 226 1.96 -11.33 12.87
CA LYS A 226 1.50 -12.20 13.96
C LYS A 226 2.60 -12.44 14.98
N LEU A 227 3.81 -12.75 14.52
CA LEU A 227 4.97 -12.93 15.40
C LEU A 227 5.27 -11.62 16.16
N VAL A 228 5.16 -10.46 15.50
CA VAL A 228 5.34 -9.15 16.16
C VAL A 228 4.30 -8.95 17.27
N ALA A 229 3.02 -9.27 17.00
CA ALA A 229 1.96 -9.18 18.00
C ALA A 229 2.15 -10.16 19.17
N GLU A 230 2.60 -11.38 18.90
CA GLU A 230 2.93 -12.39 19.93
C GLU A 230 4.08 -11.93 20.82
N LEU A 231 5.16 -11.39 20.25
CA LEU A 231 6.28 -10.83 20.99
C LEU A 231 5.86 -9.62 21.84
N ALA A 232 5.05 -8.73 21.27
CA ALA A 232 4.51 -7.57 21.99
C ALA A 232 3.69 -8.00 23.22
N LEU A 233 2.85 -9.01 23.07
CA LEU A 233 2.04 -9.55 24.17
C LEU A 233 2.92 -10.25 25.23
N THR A 234 3.89 -11.07 24.80
CA THR A 234 4.83 -11.78 25.69
C THR A 234 5.62 -10.82 26.58
N HIS A 235 6.00 -9.66 26.04
CA HIS A 235 6.74 -8.64 26.77
C HIS A 235 5.85 -7.60 27.46
N SER A 236 4.53 -7.80 27.44
CA SER A 236 3.54 -6.84 27.97
C SER A 236 3.76 -5.42 27.42
N LEU A 237 4.09 -5.30 26.14
CA LEU A 237 4.45 -4.06 25.46
C LEU A 237 3.37 -3.69 24.44
N PRO A 238 2.42 -2.80 24.78
CA PRO A 238 1.42 -2.32 23.82
C PRO A 238 2.06 -1.64 22.63
N THR A 239 1.56 -1.94 21.42
CA THR A 239 2.16 -1.45 20.18
C THR A 239 1.19 -0.64 19.34
N ILE A 240 1.71 0.41 18.66
CA ILE A 240 1.03 1.10 17.58
C ILE A 240 1.73 0.84 16.25
N HIS A 241 0.94 0.65 15.22
CA HIS A 241 1.36 0.29 13.87
C HIS A 241 0.72 1.18 12.81
N SER A 242 1.05 0.91 11.55
CA SER A 242 0.52 1.63 10.41
C SER A 242 -0.75 1.01 9.81
N PHE A 243 -0.92 -0.32 9.90
CA PHE A 243 -1.91 -1.05 9.11
C PHE A 243 -2.97 -1.73 9.97
N ARG A 244 -4.22 -1.68 9.51
CA ARG A 244 -5.37 -2.39 10.07
C ARG A 244 -5.09 -3.88 10.34
N LEU A 245 -4.46 -4.57 9.37
CA LEU A 245 -4.20 -6.01 9.47
C LEU A 245 -3.30 -6.39 10.63
N GLU A 246 -2.42 -5.48 11.09
CA GLU A 246 -1.57 -5.71 12.26
C GLU A 246 -2.41 -5.76 13.54
N VAL A 247 -3.44 -4.93 13.63
CA VAL A 247 -4.38 -4.93 14.79
C VAL A 247 -5.30 -6.15 14.75
N GLN A 248 -5.76 -6.55 13.57
CA GLN A 248 -6.55 -7.77 13.40
C GLN A 248 -5.76 -9.04 13.77
N ASP A 249 -4.45 -9.02 13.57
CA ASP A 249 -3.55 -10.13 13.94
C ASP A 249 -3.00 -10.03 15.38
N GLY A 250 -3.48 -9.08 16.20
CA GLY A 250 -3.25 -9.05 17.64
C GLY A 250 -2.49 -7.85 18.21
N SER A 251 -2.04 -6.90 17.41
CA SER A 251 -1.45 -5.64 17.91
C SER A 251 -2.50 -4.77 18.60
N LEU A 252 -2.08 -3.85 19.48
CA LEU A 252 -3.02 -3.03 20.26
C LEU A 252 -3.77 -2.03 19.41
N MET A 253 -3.05 -1.22 18.61
CA MET A 253 -3.69 -0.21 17.78
C MET A 253 -2.93 0.06 16.49
N SER A 254 -3.62 0.65 15.52
CA SER A 254 -3.01 1.23 14.32
C SER A 254 -3.59 2.59 14.00
N TYR A 255 -2.75 3.44 13.41
CA TYR A 255 -3.17 4.68 12.80
C TYR A 255 -2.43 4.85 11.46
N GLY A 256 -3.19 4.87 10.39
CA GLY A 256 -2.64 4.95 9.04
C GLY A 256 -3.72 5.17 7.99
N PRO A 257 -3.33 5.36 6.73
CA PRO A 257 -4.28 5.52 5.65
C PRO A 257 -5.06 4.22 5.41
N THR A 258 -6.30 4.36 4.93
CA THR A 258 -7.13 3.20 4.62
C THR A 258 -6.68 2.54 3.32
N ASP A 259 -6.55 1.21 3.33
CA ASP A 259 -6.17 0.43 2.14
C ASP A 259 -7.18 0.66 0.99
N ASP A 260 -8.48 0.76 1.33
CA ASP A 260 -9.55 1.01 0.35
C ASP A 260 -9.34 2.33 -0.41
N GLU A 261 -9.00 3.42 0.28
CA GLU A 261 -8.76 4.69 -0.39
C GLU A 261 -7.56 4.62 -1.33
N ILE A 262 -6.42 4.07 -0.85
CA ILE A 262 -5.22 3.93 -1.67
C ILE A 262 -5.52 3.11 -2.93
N LEU A 263 -6.12 1.92 -2.77
CA LEU A 263 -6.33 1.01 -3.88
C LEU A 263 -7.39 1.50 -4.87
N ARG A 264 -8.42 2.22 -4.40
CA ARG A 264 -9.37 2.90 -5.30
C ARG A 264 -8.70 4.01 -6.11
N ARG A 265 -7.83 4.83 -5.50
CA ARG A 265 -7.10 5.88 -6.22
C ARG A 265 -6.13 5.27 -7.23
N VAL A 266 -5.42 4.20 -6.87
CA VAL A 266 -4.55 3.44 -7.78
C VAL A 266 -5.33 2.88 -8.98
N ALA A 267 -6.50 2.31 -8.75
CA ALA A 267 -7.37 1.83 -9.82
C ALA A 267 -7.81 2.99 -10.75
N ALA A 268 -8.17 4.14 -10.18
CA ALA A 268 -8.55 5.33 -10.95
C ALA A 268 -7.37 5.90 -11.78
N LEU A 269 -6.15 5.90 -11.24
CA LEU A 269 -4.95 6.30 -12.01
C LEU A 269 -4.66 5.30 -13.14
N ALA A 270 -4.80 4.00 -12.89
CA ALA A 270 -4.66 2.97 -13.92
C ALA A 270 -5.71 3.12 -15.02
N ASP A 271 -6.97 3.42 -14.67
CA ASP A 271 -8.04 3.72 -15.64
C ASP A 271 -7.72 4.90 -16.53
N LYS A 272 -7.21 6.01 -15.97
CA LYS A 272 -6.77 7.17 -16.76
C LYS A 272 -5.69 6.80 -17.77
N ILE A 273 -4.72 5.96 -17.38
CA ILE A 273 -3.64 5.48 -18.26
C ILE A 273 -4.20 4.56 -19.34
N LEU A 274 -5.09 3.64 -18.99
CA LEU A 274 -5.77 2.75 -19.95
C LEU A 274 -6.60 3.52 -20.97
N ARG A 275 -7.07 4.72 -20.63
CA ARG A 275 -7.76 5.68 -21.52
C ARG A 275 -6.81 6.63 -22.26
N GLY A 276 -5.49 6.46 -22.13
CA GLY A 276 -4.48 7.19 -22.90
C GLY A 276 -3.77 8.34 -22.18
N ALA A 277 -4.03 8.57 -20.89
CA ALA A 277 -3.26 9.55 -20.11
C ALA A 277 -1.82 9.05 -19.90
N ARG A 278 -0.86 9.98 -19.89
CA ARG A 278 0.54 9.65 -19.59
C ARG A 278 0.82 9.76 -18.11
N PRO A 279 1.59 8.83 -17.49
CA PRO A 279 1.95 8.91 -16.08
C PRO A 279 2.58 10.27 -15.69
N SER A 280 3.39 10.85 -16.56
CA SER A 280 4.03 12.16 -16.34
C SER A 280 3.06 13.33 -16.19
N GLU A 281 1.81 13.18 -16.62
CA GLU A 281 0.73 14.18 -16.51
C GLU A 281 -0.16 13.95 -15.27
N LEU A 282 0.03 12.85 -14.57
CA LEU A 282 -0.76 12.45 -13.42
C LEU A 282 0.06 12.65 -12.13
N PRO A 283 -0.23 13.66 -11.31
CA PRO A 283 0.47 13.87 -10.06
C PRO A 283 0.43 12.65 -9.16
N VAL A 284 1.48 12.42 -8.40
CA VAL A 284 1.48 11.44 -7.31
C VAL A 284 0.56 11.93 -6.21
N GLU A 285 -0.33 11.09 -5.75
CA GLU A 285 -1.32 11.42 -4.75
C GLU A 285 -0.88 10.96 -3.34
N TYR A 286 -1.33 11.69 -2.31
CA TYR A 286 -1.32 11.24 -0.92
C TYR A 286 -2.71 10.77 -0.50
N PRO A 287 -2.81 9.75 0.37
CA PRO A 287 -4.07 9.41 1.00
C PRO A 287 -4.53 10.56 1.91
N THR A 288 -5.84 10.77 1.97
CA THR A 288 -6.47 11.81 2.80
C THR A 288 -7.32 11.24 3.92
N LYS A 289 -7.64 9.94 3.85
CA LYS A 289 -8.38 9.23 4.89
C LYS A 289 -7.45 8.37 5.72
N PHE A 290 -7.40 8.67 7.00
CA PHE A 290 -6.68 7.91 8.01
C PHE A 290 -7.69 7.28 8.96
N GLU A 291 -7.37 6.11 9.49
CA GLU A 291 -8.21 5.41 10.45
C GLU A 291 -7.42 5.04 11.71
N LEU A 292 -8.08 5.18 12.85
CA LEU A 292 -7.62 4.70 14.15
C LEU A 292 -8.38 3.41 14.49
N ILE A 293 -7.65 2.31 14.64
CA ILE A 293 -8.22 1.02 15.02
C ILE A 293 -7.63 0.59 16.35
N ILE A 294 -8.47 0.11 17.26
CA ILE A 294 -8.07 -0.32 18.60
C ILE A 294 -8.58 -1.73 18.84
N ASN A 295 -7.72 -2.60 19.41
CA ASN A 295 -8.06 -3.97 19.79
C ASN A 295 -8.22 -4.07 21.31
N LEU A 296 -9.47 -4.15 21.79
CA LEU A 296 -9.77 -4.28 23.20
C LEU A 296 -9.44 -5.67 23.76
N LYS A 297 -9.43 -6.73 22.93
CA LYS A 297 -8.93 -8.05 23.37
C LYS A 297 -7.47 -7.96 23.77
N THR A 298 -6.67 -7.30 22.96
CA THR A 298 -5.25 -7.07 23.23
C THR A 298 -5.06 -6.13 24.40
N ALA A 299 -5.83 -5.04 24.50
CA ALA A 299 -5.79 -4.16 25.67
C ALA A 299 -6.05 -4.94 26.97
N LYS A 300 -7.10 -5.76 27.00
CA LYS A 300 -7.44 -6.61 28.14
C LYS A 300 -6.33 -7.61 28.46
N ALA A 301 -5.75 -8.26 27.48
CA ALA A 301 -4.64 -9.21 27.65
C ALA A 301 -3.38 -8.54 28.23
N LEU A 302 -3.15 -7.27 27.90
CA LEU A 302 -2.06 -6.42 28.42
C LEU A 302 -2.41 -5.77 29.81
N GLY A 303 -3.61 -5.99 30.34
CA GLY A 303 -4.05 -5.34 31.58
C GLY A 303 -4.30 -3.85 31.45
N LEU A 304 -4.53 -3.35 30.24
CA LEU A 304 -4.75 -1.92 29.97
C LEU A 304 -6.24 -1.57 29.98
N THR A 305 -6.55 -0.44 30.61
CA THR A 305 -7.84 0.22 30.50
C THR A 305 -7.70 1.41 29.56
N ILE A 306 -8.28 1.32 28.38
CA ILE A 306 -8.29 2.42 27.40
C ILE A 306 -9.39 3.40 27.81
N PRO A 307 -9.09 4.72 27.92
CA PRO A 307 -10.10 5.72 28.28
C PRO A 307 -11.27 5.73 27.29
N GLU A 308 -12.50 5.84 27.80
CA GLU A 308 -13.71 5.88 26.95
C GLU A 308 -13.65 7.06 25.95
N SER A 309 -13.19 8.23 26.41
CA SER A 309 -12.98 9.41 25.55
C SER A 309 -12.01 9.18 24.41
N PHE A 310 -11.06 8.25 24.57
CA PHE A 310 -10.15 7.85 23.51
C PHE A 310 -10.81 6.86 22.55
N LEU A 311 -11.61 5.91 23.07
CA LEU A 311 -12.35 4.95 22.24
C LEU A 311 -13.34 5.63 21.29
N LEU A 312 -13.94 6.75 21.70
CA LEU A 312 -14.83 7.54 20.85
C LEU A 312 -14.13 8.16 19.62
N ARG A 313 -12.80 8.21 19.61
CA ARG A 313 -12.01 8.69 18.47
C ARG A 313 -11.66 7.59 17.49
N ALA A 314 -11.88 6.32 17.85
CA ALA A 314 -11.56 5.19 16.99
C ALA A 314 -12.60 5.04 15.87
N ASP A 315 -12.11 4.82 14.65
CA ASP A 315 -12.96 4.47 13.50
C ASP A 315 -13.46 3.03 13.62
N GLN A 316 -12.67 2.17 14.29
CA GLN A 316 -13.07 0.80 14.60
C GLN A 316 -12.47 0.33 15.93
N VAL A 317 -13.29 -0.38 16.70
CA VAL A 317 -12.88 -1.10 17.91
C VAL A 317 -13.12 -2.60 17.68
N ILE A 318 -12.10 -3.43 17.96
CA ILE A 318 -12.16 -4.90 17.90
C ILE A 318 -12.38 -5.41 19.31
N GLU A 319 -13.53 -6.09 19.53
CA GLU A 319 -13.95 -6.68 20.81
C GLU A 319 -13.77 -8.19 20.83
#